data_c062d75498cf517a1efec372001133cd
#
_entry.id   c062d75498cf517a1efec372001133cd
#
_cell.length_a   1.000
_cell.length_b   1.000
_cell.length_c   1.000
_cell.angle_alpha   90.00
_cell.angle_beta   90.00
_cell.angle_gamma   90.00
#
_symmetry.space_group_name_H-M   'P 1'
#
loop_
_entity.id
_entity.type
_entity.pdbx_description
1 polymer ?
#
loop_
_entity_poly.entity_id
_entity_poly.type
_entity_poly.pdbx_seq_one_letter_code
_entity_poly.pdbx_strand_id
1 'polypeptide(L)'
;MNPKRHFEEGPEMFAESMNAVSTTAHASRNDLATKNIHKMLLTFAITLLGLAAVVLCYLIYPGTPSKSKVMTFEGFIELPRSGLLTVLDYLTINDQTLFVTSESSGALFKIAFGSSDLRASTVSEMPGAGAAHGVALVPEMNVAFITRSEANTVDVFDPKSLHQLASIPVADDADAILYIPSAKLVYVAHGDANMATLIDPEKRATVGNIQLPGKPEFPAIDSGSGLLFQNLKDTNEVAAIDVHQRSVIGQWHLAPCEGPSGMAIDSEQRRLFAVCSGNAKLVVFDLERHRVITTLGVGGGPDSVAFDRGNHRIYTAGRAGEITVIQQDDPDNYRVLDQIHTHYGAHTLTLDPVSHRIFVAYASLLAHPRIAVFSAAR
;
A
#
# COMPACT_ATOMS: atom_id res chain seq x y z
N MET A 1 30.80 18.32 -110.43
CA MET A 1 30.43 19.48 -109.64
C MET A 1 29.68 19.01 -108.39
N ASN A 2 30.16 19.32 -107.28
CA ASN A 2 29.86 18.84 -105.94
C ASN A 2 28.60 19.48 -105.39
N PRO A 3 27.88 18.75 -104.50
CA PRO A 3 27.58 19.39 -103.21
C PRO A 3 27.80 18.49 -102.00
N LYS A 4 28.20 19.18 -100.97
CA LYS A 4 28.52 18.72 -99.61
C LYS A 4 27.27 18.19 -98.91
N ARG A 5 27.39 17.11 -98.14
CA ARG A 5 26.44 16.71 -97.11
C ARG A 5 26.98 17.17 -95.72
N HIS A 6 26.20 17.95 -95.02
CA HIS A 6 26.36 18.23 -93.61
C HIS A 6 25.62 17.12 -92.84
N PHE A 7 26.32 16.50 -91.89
CA PHE A 7 25.73 15.74 -90.81
C PHE A 7 25.61 16.62 -89.55
N GLU A 8 24.42 16.92 -89.13
CA GLU A 8 24.14 17.44 -87.76
C GLU A 8 23.79 16.27 -86.91
N GLU A 9 24.69 15.90 -85.92
CA GLU A 9 24.32 15.10 -84.81
C GLU A 9 23.83 15.99 -83.66
N GLY A 10 22.59 15.78 -83.28
CA GLY A 10 21.91 16.59 -82.28
C GLY A 10 22.27 16.20 -80.83
N PRO A 11 22.19 17.14 -79.89
CA PRO A 11 22.57 17.00 -78.52
C PRO A 11 21.54 16.25 -77.60
N GLU A 12 20.50 15.61 -78.17
CA GLU A 12 19.39 15.07 -77.42
C GLU A 12 19.70 13.68 -76.76
N MET A 13 20.63 12.88 -77.28
CA MET A 13 20.92 11.54 -76.81
C MET A 13 21.73 11.54 -75.49
N PHE A 14 22.44 12.62 -75.13
CA PHE A 14 23.19 12.72 -73.89
C PHE A 14 22.35 13.20 -72.70
N ALA A 15 21.24 13.90 -72.91
CA ALA A 15 20.37 14.38 -71.86
C ALA A 15 19.46 13.27 -71.28
N GLU A 16 18.99 12.34 -72.14
CA GLU A 16 18.18 11.22 -71.65
C GLU A 16 18.98 10.19 -70.78
N SER A 17 20.24 9.95 -71.12
CA SER A 17 21.05 9.01 -70.35
C SER A 17 21.42 9.56 -68.97
N MET A 18 21.63 10.87 -68.80
CA MET A 18 21.92 11.48 -67.48
C MET A 18 20.68 11.58 -66.59
N ASN A 19 19.50 11.79 -67.16
CA ASN A 19 18.25 11.81 -66.42
C ASN A 19 17.85 10.41 -65.93
N ALA A 20 18.07 9.36 -66.72
CA ALA A 20 17.80 7.97 -66.32
C ALA A 20 18.72 7.48 -65.19
N VAL A 21 19.99 7.88 -65.19
CA VAL A 21 20.94 7.55 -64.13
C VAL A 21 20.64 8.32 -62.84
N SER A 22 20.20 9.60 -62.94
CA SER A 22 19.82 10.40 -61.76
C SER A 22 18.55 9.90 -61.10
N THR A 23 17.52 9.51 -61.87
CA THR A 23 16.26 8.97 -61.34
C THR A 23 16.43 7.58 -60.70
N THR A 24 17.25 6.71 -61.25
CA THR A 24 17.55 5.40 -60.66
C THR A 24 18.37 5.50 -59.38
N ALA A 25 19.31 6.47 -59.30
CA ALA A 25 20.11 6.71 -58.09
C ALA A 25 19.24 7.31 -56.97
N HIS A 26 18.28 8.19 -57.26
CA HIS A 26 17.34 8.74 -56.30
C HIS A 26 16.34 7.67 -55.79
N ALA A 27 15.82 6.81 -56.68
CA ALA A 27 14.93 5.71 -56.31
C ALA A 27 15.62 4.71 -55.42
N SER A 28 16.87 4.36 -55.71
CA SER A 28 17.69 3.45 -54.89
C SER A 28 18.02 4.02 -53.49
N ARG A 29 18.31 5.33 -53.41
CA ARG A 29 18.55 6.01 -52.11
C ARG A 29 17.28 6.07 -51.24
N ASN A 30 16.14 6.34 -51.86
CA ASN A 30 14.86 6.39 -51.16
C ASN A 30 14.45 4.99 -50.64
N ASP A 31 14.67 3.92 -51.40
CA ASP A 31 14.40 2.56 -51.03
C ASP A 31 15.31 2.09 -49.84
N LEU A 32 16.58 2.50 -49.88
CA LEU A 32 17.53 2.21 -48.78
C LEU A 32 17.18 2.97 -47.50
N ALA A 33 16.78 4.25 -47.63
CA ALA A 33 16.33 5.05 -46.49
C ALA A 33 15.05 4.49 -45.87
N THR A 34 14.09 4.06 -46.69
CA THR A 34 12.83 3.45 -46.24
C THR A 34 13.10 2.12 -45.54
N LYS A 35 13.97 1.27 -46.05
CA LYS A 35 14.39 0.02 -45.41
C LYS A 35 15.09 0.23 -44.07
N ASN A 36 15.92 1.28 -43.96
CA ASN A 36 16.58 1.62 -42.72
C ASN A 36 15.60 2.15 -41.65
N ILE A 37 14.62 2.98 -42.07
CA ILE A 37 13.55 3.45 -41.18
C ILE A 37 12.70 2.26 -40.67
N HIS A 38 12.32 1.33 -41.55
CA HIS A 38 11.58 0.15 -41.17
C HIS A 38 12.36 -0.73 -40.15
N LYS A 39 13.68 -0.95 -40.41
CA LYS A 39 14.53 -1.67 -39.46
C LYS A 39 14.61 -0.97 -38.12
N MET A 40 14.78 0.36 -38.11
CA MET A 40 14.83 1.15 -36.88
C MET A 40 13.52 1.07 -36.11
N LEU A 41 12.38 1.21 -36.80
CA LEU A 41 11.04 1.08 -36.18
C LEU A 41 10.80 -0.34 -35.65
N LEU A 42 11.22 -1.38 -36.40
CA LEU A 42 11.11 -2.76 -35.94
C LEU A 42 11.98 -3.03 -34.70
N THR A 43 13.21 -2.53 -34.69
CA THR A 43 14.10 -2.65 -33.53
C THR A 43 13.52 -1.93 -32.33
N PHE A 44 13.00 -0.72 -32.50
CA PHE A 44 12.34 0.04 -31.45
C PHE A 44 11.12 -0.70 -30.89
N ALA A 45 10.25 -1.24 -31.77
CA ALA A 45 9.08 -2.03 -31.39
C ALA A 45 9.47 -3.29 -30.59
N ILE A 46 10.50 -4.02 -31.04
CA ILE A 46 11.01 -5.21 -30.34
C ILE A 46 11.56 -4.84 -28.96
N THR A 47 12.31 -3.74 -28.86
CA THR A 47 12.85 -3.25 -27.57
C THR A 47 11.72 -2.88 -26.62
N LEU A 48 10.69 -2.20 -27.13
CA LEU A 48 9.53 -1.79 -26.34
C LEU A 48 8.72 -2.98 -25.83
N LEU A 49 8.52 -3.99 -26.69
CA LEU A 49 7.88 -5.27 -26.34
C LEU A 49 8.72 -6.05 -25.30
N GLY A 50 10.03 -6.06 -25.45
CA GLY A 50 10.94 -6.69 -24.49
C GLY A 50 10.86 -6.02 -23.12
N LEU A 51 10.88 -4.67 -23.08
CA LEU A 51 10.72 -3.91 -21.84
C LEU A 51 9.36 -4.16 -21.19
N ALA A 52 8.28 -4.14 -21.98
CA ALA A 52 6.94 -4.44 -21.49
C ALA A 52 6.84 -5.86 -20.91
N ALA A 53 7.47 -6.84 -21.54
CA ALA A 53 7.52 -8.23 -21.02
C ALA A 53 8.28 -8.32 -19.69
N VAL A 54 9.40 -7.61 -19.53
CA VAL A 54 10.15 -7.56 -18.27
C VAL A 54 9.33 -6.92 -17.17
N VAL A 55 8.68 -5.80 -17.44
CA VAL A 55 7.79 -5.12 -16.47
C VAL A 55 6.63 -6.04 -16.08
N LEU A 56 6.02 -6.72 -17.06
CA LEU A 56 4.93 -7.67 -16.80
C LEU A 56 5.40 -8.86 -15.97
N CYS A 57 6.57 -9.41 -16.25
CA CYS A 57 7.17 -10.46 -15.43
C CYS A 57 7.40 -10.00 -13.98
N TYR A 58 7.91 -8.79 -13.79
CA TYR A 58 8.10 -8.22 -12.46
C TYR A 58 6.79 -8.06 -11.69
N LEU A 59 5.72 -7.62 -12.37
CA LEU A 59 4.39 -7.47 -11.76
C LEU A 59 3.71 -8.81 -11.44
N ILE A 60 3.97 -9.84 -12.25
CA ILE A 60 3.38 -11.18 -12.08
C ILE A 60 4.14 -12.00 -11.03
N TYR A 61 5.46 -11.91 -11.02
CA TYR A 61 6.33 -12.73 -10.17
C TYR A 61 7.15 -11.84 -9.23
N PRO A 62 6.57 -11.40 -8.11
CA PRO A 62 7.33 -10.69 -7.11
C PRO A 62 8.47 -11.57 -6.60
N GLY A 63 9.70 -11.05 -6.69
CA GLY A 63 10.89 -11.72 -6.20
C GLY A 63 10.91 -11.84 -4.67
N THR A 64 11.93 -12.51 -4.16
CA THR A 64 12.21 -12.49 -2.72
C THR A 64 12.71 -11.09 -2.31
N PRO A 65 12.40 -10.65 -1.08
CA PRO A 65 12.94 -9.39 -0.55
C PRO A 65 14.46 -9.32 -0.57
N SER A 66 15.00 -8.11 -0.61
CA SER A 66 16.45 -7.93 -0.48
C SER A 66 16.95 -8.42 0.89
N LYS A 67 18.23 -8.83 0.94
CA LYS A 67 18.85 -9.25 2.20
C LYS A 67 18.95 -8.08 3.16
N SER A 68 18.68 -8.34 4.42
CA SER A 68 18.80 -7.41 5.54
C SER A 68 19.78 -7.94 6.58
N LYS A 69 20.42 -7.02 7.30
CA LYS A 69 21.28 -7.36 8.47
C LYS A 69 20.48 -7.37 9.77
N VAL A 70 19.31 -6.75 9.79
CA VAL A 70 18.51 -6.55 11.00
C VAL A 70 17.19 -7.32 10.98
N MET A 71 16.81 -7.86 9.81
CA MET A 71 15.61 -8.68 9.61
C MET A 71 15.94 -9.95 8.84
N THR A 72 15.29 -11.04 9.22
CA THR A 72 15.33 -12.31 8.51
C THR A 72 14.02 -12.51 7.76
N PHE A 73 14.07 -12.67 6.45
CA PHE A 73 12.91 -13.11 5.67
C PHE A 73 12.67 -14.59 5.89
N GLU A 74 11.52 -14.95 6.44
CA GLU A 74 11.17 -16.35 6.77
C GLU A 74 10.48 -17.06 5.60
N GLY A 75 9.79 -16.33 4.73
CA GLY A 75 9.06 -16.88 3.60
C GLY A 75 7.77 -16.15 3.29
N PHE A 76 7.00 -16.74 2.38
CA PHE A 76 5.68 -16.28 1.99
C PHE A 76 4.59 -17.23 2.50
N ILE A 77 3.44 -16.64 2.85
CA ILE A 77 2.16 -17.35 2.96
C ILE A 77 1.38 -17.00 1.70
N GLU A 78 1.07 -17.99 0.89
CA GLU A 78 0.30 -17.82 -0.35
C GLU A 78 -1.20 -17.73 -0.03
N LEU A 79 -1.89 -16.78 -0.65
CA LEU A 79 -3.34 -16.61 -0.52
C LEU A 79 -4.08 -17.10 -1.77
N PRO A 80 -5.34 -17.49 -1.66
CA PRO A 80 -6.18 -17.77 -2.80
C PRO A 80 -6.27 -16.57 -3.74
N ARG A 81 -6.29 -16.83 -5.03
CA ARG A 81 -6.43 -15.80 -6.05
C ARG A 81 -7.89 -15.40 -6.19
N SER A 82 -8.17 -14.11 -6.06
CA SER A 82 -9.50 -13.52 -6.22
C SER A 82 -9.55 -12.51 -7.38
N GLY A 83 -9.38 -13.00 -8.63
CA GLY A 83 -9.42 -12.14 -9.80
C GLY A 83 -8.09 -11.98 -10.54
N LEU A 84 -8.01 -11.02 -11.46
CA LEU A 84 -6.80 -10.72 -12.25
C LEU A 84 -5.79 -9.88 -11.47
N LEU A 85 -6.30 -8.94 -10.68
CA LEU A 85 -5.52 -8.09 -9.77
C LEU A 85 -6.07 -8.30 -8.37
N THR A 86 -5.21 -8.62 -7.42
CA THR A 86 -5.54 -8.66 -6.00
C THR A 86 -4.76 -7.57 -5.29
N VAL A 87 -5.47 -6.59 -4.77
CA VAL A 87 -4.94 -5.56 -3.88
C VAL A 87 -5.37 -5.93 -2.48
N LEU A 88 -4.39 -6.19 -1.62
CA LEU A 88 -4.63 -6.44 -0.19
C LEU A 88 -4.53 -5.11 0.55
N ASP A 89 -5.29 -5.01 1.63
CA ASP A 89 -5.30 -3.82 2.46
C ASP A 89 -4.87 -4.14 3.89
N TYR A 90 -5.59 -3.70 4.91
CA TYR A 90 -5.13 -3.81 6.29
C TYR A 90 -5.01 -5.26 6.78
N LEU A 91 -4.06 -5.45 7.67
CA LEU A 91 -3.80 -6.71 8.35
C LEU A 91 -4.07 -6.53 9.84
N THR A 92 -4.86 -7.43 10.40
CA THR A 92 -5.14 -7.47 11.85
C THR A 92 -4.72 -8.82 12.40
N ILE A 93 -3.98 -8.81 13.49
CA ILE A 93 -3.48 -10.03 14.14
C ILE A 93 -4.12 -10.21 15.52
N ASN A 94 -4.44 -11.45 15.85
CA ASN A 94 -4.86 -11.87 17.19
C ASN A 94 -4.31 -13.27 17.47
N ASP A 95 -3.49 -13.38 18.46
CA ASP A 95 -2.74 -14.60 18.77
C ASP A 95 -1.98 -15.11 17.51
N GLN A 96 -2.24 -16.35 17.08
CA GLN A 96 -1.65 -16.96 15.89
C GLN A 96 -2.58 -16.91 14.67
N THR A 97 -3.45 -15.91 14.61
CA THR A 97 -4.39 -15.71 13.51
C THR A 97 -4.24 -14.32 12.91
N LEU A 98 -3.99 -14.28 11.61
CA LEU A 98 -3.93 -13.05 10.83
C LEU A 98 -5.19 -12.94 9.97
N PHE A 99 -5.81 -11.78 9.99
CA PHE A 99 -6.90 -11.39 9.10
C PHE A 99 -6.37 -10.38 8.10
N VAL A 100 -6.64 -10.61 6.81
CA VAL A 100 -6.18 -9.78 5.69
C VAL A 100 -7.36 -9.48 4.80
N THR A 101 -7.60 -8.23 4.54
CA THR A 101 -8.66 -7.77 3.66
C THR A 101 -8.17 -7.60 2.23
N SER A 102 -9.08 -7.70 1.28
CA SER A 102 -8.84 -7.41 -0.13
C SER A 102 -9.73 -6.27 -0.57
N GLU A 103 -9.12 -5.12 -0.86
CA GLU A 103 -9.78 -3.96 -1.45
C GLU A 103 -10.39 -4.31 -2.81
N SER A 104 -9.68 -5.05 -3.65
CA SER A 104 -10.10 -5.34 -5.03
C SER A 104 -11.23 -6.36 -5.17
N SER A 105 -11.44 -7.24 -4.17
CA SER A 105 -12.46 -8.31 -4.24
C SER A 105 -13.46 -8.31 -3.10
N GLY A 106 -13.21 -7.52 -2.06
CA GLY A 106 -14.00 -7.55 -0.84
C GLY A 106 -13.80 -8.81 0.01
N ALA A 107 -12.93 -9.71 -0.36
CA ALA A 107 -12.66 -10.92 0.40
C ALA A 107 -11.94 -10.62 1.73
N LEU A 108 -12.17 -11.47 2.73
CA LEU A 108 -11.40 -11.54 3.96
C LEU A 108 -10.68 -12.88 4.01
N PHE A 109 -9.37 -12.85 4.13
CA PHE A 109 -8.55 -14.04 4.37
C PHE A 109 -8.25 -14.15 5.85
N LYS A 110 -8.51 -15.33 6.40
CA LYS A 110 -8.11 -15.74 7.73
C LYS A 110 -6.98 -16.74 7.62
N ILE A 111 -5.84 -16.43 8.21
CA ILE A 111 -4.63 -17.23 8.17
C ILE A 111 -4.31 -17.67 9.59
N ALA A 112 -4.44 -18.97 9.86
CA ALA A 112 -3.90 -19.53 11.11
C ALA A 112 -2.48 -20.01 10.83
N PHE A 113 -1.50 -19.47 11.54
CA PHE A 113 -0.09 -19.77 11.36
C PHE A 113 0.54 -20.34 12.63
N GLY A 114 1.46 -21.28 12.45
CA GLY A 114 2.23 -21.84 13.55
C GLY A 114 3.49 -21.04 13.88
N SER A 115 4.09 -21.32 15.01
CA SER A 115 5.30 -20.62 15.48
C SER A 115 6.56 -20.92 14.65
N SER A 116 6.63 -22.05 13.93
CA SER A 116 7.87 -22.55 13.33
C SER A 116 7.83 -22.89 11.85
N ASP A 117 6.65 -23.10 11.24
CA ASP A 117 6.53 -23.47 9.82
C ASP A 117 5.40 -22.71 9.14
N LEU A 118 5.76 -21.72 8.33
CA LEU A 118 4.79 -20.95 7.53
C LEU A 118 4.05 -21.79 6.49
N ARG A 119 4.64 -22.90 6.04
CA ARG A 119 4.00 -23.82 5.07
C ARG A 119 2.85 -24.62 5.66
N ALA A 120 2.84 -24.74 6.98
CA ALA A 120 1.74 -25.35 7.73
C ALA A 120 0.58 -24.38 8.01
N SER A 121 0.67 -23.13 7.54
CA SER A 121 -0.40 -22.15 7.69
C SER A 121 -1.65 -22.61 6.94
N THR A 122 -2.81 -22.50 7.59
CA THR A 122 -4.09 -22.75 6.96
C THR A 122 -4.76 -21.44 6.59
N VAL A 123 -5.24 -21.34 5.36
CA VAL A 123 -5.94 -20.16 4.84
C VAL A 123 -7.40 -20.50 4.62
N SER A 124 -8.29 -19.70 5.20
CA SER A 124 -9.73 -19.72 4.96
C SER A 124 -10.16 -18.38 4.38
N GLU A 125 -11.17 -18.39 3.53
CA GLU A 125 -11.67 -17.18 2.86
C GLU A 125 -13.14 -16.98 3.20
N MET A 126 -13.51 -15.75 3.54
CA MET A 126 -14.87 -15.25 3.51
C MET A 126 -15.00 -14.41 2.23
N PRO A 127 -15.74 -14.87 1.24
CA PRO A 127 -15.95 -14.09 0.03
C PRO A 127 -16.76 -12.83 0.36
N GLY A 128 -16.49 -11.76 -0.37
CA GLY A 128 -17.18 -10.48 -0.23
C GLY A 128 -17.49 -9.87 -1.58
N ALA A 129 -18.21 -8.77 -1.57
CA ALA A 129 -18.44 -7.93 -2.73
C ALA A 129 -18.06 -6.49 -2.36
N GLY A 130 -17.47 -5.78 -3.33
CA GLY A 130 -16.96 -4.42 -3.09
C GLY A 130 -15.65 -4.40 -2.30
N ALA A 131 -15.16 -3.20 -2.00
CA ALA A 131 -13.90 -3.02 -1.30
C ALA A 131 -14.02 -3.34 0.19
N ALA A 132 -13.07 -4.13 0.73
CA ALA A 132 -12.93 -4.41 2.15
C ALA A 132 -11.59 -3.85 2.65
N HIS A 133 -11.63 -3.07 3.74
CA HIS A 133 -10.47 -2.38 4.26
C HIS A 133 -10.03 -2.92 5.62
N GLY A 134 -10.60 -2.45 6.72
CA GLY A 134 -10.15 -2.80 8.06
C GLY A 134 -10.92 -3.93 8.73
N VAL A 135 -10.27 -4.59 9.69
CA VAL A 135 -10.90 -5.56 10.60
C VAL A 135 -10.64 -5.16 12.04
N ALA A 136 -11.69 -5.02 12.83
CA ALA A 136 -11.62 -4.85 14.28
C ALA A 136 -12.13 -6.11 15.00
N LEU A 137 -11.34 -6.62 15.92
CA LEU A 137 -11.70 -7.77 16.74
C LEU A 137 -12.23 -7.31 18.10
N VAL A 138 -13.29 -7.94 18.60
CA VAL A 138 -13.83 -7.76 19.95
C VAL A 138 -13.70 -9.10 20.68
N PRO A 139 -12.52 -9.36 21.30
CA PRO A 139 -12.15 -10.69 21.79
C PRO A 139 -13.11 -11.22 22.85
N GLU A 140 -13.57 -10.38 23.77
CA GLU A 140 -14.48 -10.74 24.86
C GLU A 140 -15.83 -11.21 24.41
N MET A 141 -16.25 -10.82 23.19
CA MET A 141 -17.51 -11.23 22.58
C MET A 141 -17.34 -12.31 21.50
N ASN A 142 -16.10 -12.62 21.13
CA ASN A 142 -15.74 -13.49 20.02
C ASN A 142 -16.48 -13.08 18.71
N VAL A 143 -16.50 -11.78 18.42
CA VAL A 143 -17.01 -11.20 17.17
C VAL A 143 -15.96 -10.31 16.54
N ALA A 144 -16.07 -10.12 15.24
CA ALA A 144 -15.23 -9.23 14.46
C ALA A 144 -16.07 -8.37 13.53
N PHE A 145 -15.52 -7.23 13.15
CA PHE A 145 -16.15 -6.23 12.29
C PHE A 145 -15.22 -5.95 11.11
N ILE A 146 -15.79 -5.88 9.92
CA ILE A 146 -15.06 -5.54 8.68
C ILE A 146 -15.76 -4.39 7.97
N THR A 147 -14.98 -3.40 7.53
CA THR A 147 -15.49 -2.26 6.75
C THR A 147 -15.66 -2.62 5.29
N ARG A 148 -16.76 -2.11 4.69
CA ARG A 148 -17.15 -2.26 3.29
C ARG A 148 -17.42 -0.87 2.70
N SER A 149 -16.40 -0.25 2.10
CA SER A 149 -16.50 1.14 1.64
C SER A 149 -17.54 1.32 0.52
N GLU A 150 -17.55 0.44 -0.49
CA GLU A 150 -18.51 0.54 -1.60
C GLU A 150 -19.98 0.26 -1.18
N ALA A 151 -20.17 -0.56 -0.15
CA ALA A 151 -21.49 -0.89 0.37
C ALA A 151 -21.98 0.05 1.47
N ASN A 152 -21.07 0.89 2.01
CA ASN A 152 -21.33 1.76 3.16
C ASN A 152 -21.88 0.97 4.35
N THR A 153 -21.25 -0.18 4.63
CA THR A 153 -21.60 -1.05 5.75
C THR A 153 -20.37 -1.48 6.55
N VAL A 154 -20.64 -1.89 7.77
CA VAL A 154 -19.74 -2.69 8.58
C VAL A 154 -20.38 -4.05 8.81
N ASP A 155 -19.76 -5.09 8.29
CA ASP A 155 -20.24 -6.45 8.50
C ASP A 155 -19.68 -7.01 9.79
N VAL A 156 -20.54 -7.69 10.55
CA VAL A 156 -20.19 -8.41 11.79
C VAL A 156 -20.08 -9.88 11.48
N PHE A 157 -19.02 -10.54 11.91
CA PHE A 157 -18.81 -11.96 11.66
C PHE A 157 -18.20 -12.68 12.86
N ASP A 158 -18.35 -14.00 12.88
CA ASP A 158 -17.65 -14.88 13.82
C ASP A 158 -16.22 -15.11 13.31
N PRO A 159 -15.18 -14.70 14.06
CA PRO A 159 -13.79 -14.79 13.58
C PRO A 159 -13.27 -16.24 13.48
N LYS A 160 -13.95 -17.23 14.08
CA LYS A 160 -13.56 -18.64 13.99
C LYS A 160 -14.13 -19.29 12.72
N SER A 161 -15.42 -19.13 12.48
CA SER A 161 -16.12 -19.77 11.35
C SER A 161 -16.18 -18.91 10.10
N LEU A 162 -15.89 -17.59 10.20
CA LEU A 162 -16.08 -16.58 9.17
C LEU A 162 -17.55 -16.40 8.73
N HIS A 163 -18.50 -16.88 9.56
CA HIS A 163 -19.92 -16.70 9.27
C HIS A 163 -20.36 -15.27 9.56
N GLN A 164 -21.01 -14.62 8.59
CA GLN A 164 -21.56 -13.27 8.76
C GLN A 164 -22.78 -13.32 9.70
N LEU A 165 -22.78 -12.47 10.70
CA LEU A 165 -23.78 -12.40 11.76
C LEU A 165 -24.75 -11.22 11.58
N ALA A 166 -24.26 -10.11 11.02
CA ALA A 166 -25.03 -8.90 10.77
C ALA A 166 -24.32 -8.02 9.73
N SER A 167 -25.04 -7.01 9.22
CA SER A 167 -24.48 -5.90 8.44
C SER A 167 -25.09 -4.61 8.98
N ILE A 168 -24.26 -3.64 9.30
CA ILE A 168 -24.62 -2.38 9.95
C ILE A 168 -24.43 -1.26 8.94
N PRO A 169 -25.45 -0.53 8.52
CA PRO A 169 -25.29 0.65 7.69
C PRO A 169 -24.51 1.73 8.42
N VAL A 170 -23.55 2.34 7.72
CA VAL A 170 -22.70 3.43 8.22
C VAL A 170 -22.60 4.54 7.18
N ALA A 171 -21.83 5.59 7.45
CA ALA A 171 -21.59 6.66 6.49
C ALA A 171 -20.74 6.18 5.29
N ASP A 172 -20.66 7.03 4.29
CA ASP A 172 -19.92 6.80 3.05
C ASP A 172 -18.42 6.59 3.30
N ASP A 173 -17.81 5.72 2.48
CA ASP A 173 -16.37 5.40 2.52
C ASP A 173 -15.89 4.90 3.91
N ALA A 174 -16.51 3.80 4.40
CA ALA A 174 -16.07 3.13 5.62
C ALA A 174 -14.71 2.45 5.40
N ASP A 175 -13.66 2.98 6.01
CA ASP A 175 -12.27 2.59 5.78
C ASP A 175 -11.62 2.01 7.06
N ALA A 176 -10.79 2.77 7.74
CA ALA A 176 -10.09 2.31 8.94
C ALA A 176 -11.05 2.04 10.10
N ILE A 177 -10.81 0.96 10.82
CA ILE A 177 -11.66 0.49 11.92
C ILE A 177 -10.79 -0.01 13.07
N LEU A 178 -11.20 0.27 14.30
CA LEU A 178 -10.58 -0.31 15.48
C LEU A 178 -11.59 -0.48 16.62
N TYR A 179 -11.32 -1.45 17.49
CA TYR A 179 -12.06 -1.63 18.74
C TYR A 179 -11.39 -0.84 19.87
N ILE A 180 -12.18 -0.14 20.68
CA ILE A 180 -11.75 0.65 21.84
C ILE A 180 -12.19 -0.07 23.12
N PRO A 181 -11.33 -0.90 23.75
CA PRO A 181 -11.72 -1.72 24.88
C PRO A 181 -12.22 -0.89 26.10
N SER A 182 -11.61 0.27 26.36
CA SER A 182 -12.00 1.16 27.46
C SER A 182 -13.40 1.71 27.34
N ALA A 183 -13.85 1.96 26.10
CA ALA A 183 -15.19 2.45 25.81
C ALA A 183 -16.17 1.35 25.44
N LYS A 184 -15.68 0.13 25.14
CA LYS A 184 -16.44 -0.98 24.55
C LYS A 184 -17.17 -0.58 23.28
N LEU A 185 -16.52 0.19 22.42
CA LEU A 185 -17.04 0.68 21.15
C LEU A 185 -16.11 0.32 20.00
N VAL A 186 -16.69 0.12 18.83
CA VAL A 186 -15.96 0.05 17.57
C VAL A 186 -16.03 1.42 16.91
N TYR A 187 -14.86 1.95 16.55
CA TYR A 187 -14.68 3.21 15.84
C TYR A 187 -14.44 2.93 14.36
N VAL A 188 -15.14 3.62 13.49
CA VAL A 188 -15.03 3.49 12.03
C VAL A 188 -14.75 4.87 11.46
N ALA A 189 -13.62 5.05 10.78
CA ALA A 189 -13.29 6.27 10.06
C ALA A 189 -13.92 6.26 8.66
N HIS A 190 -14.39 7.42 8.19
CA HIS A 190 -15.01 7.60 6.88
C HIS A 190 -14.24 8.66 6.11
N GLY A 191 -13.43 8.23 5.13
CA GLY A 191 -12.52 9.07 4.40
C GLY A 191 -13.20 10.23 3.69
N ASP A 192 -14.23 9.94 2.91
CA ASP A 192 -14.90 10.96 2.09
C ASP A 192 -15.94 11.78 2.86
N ALA A 193 -16.40 11.30 4.01
CA ALA A 193 -17.39 11.99 4.84
C ALA A 193 -16.78 12.91 5.92
N ASN A 194 -15.46 12.92 6.10
CA ASN A 194 -14.76 13.65 7.16
C ASN A 194 -15.40 13.44 8.56
N MET A 195 -15.69 12.19 8.88
CA MET A 195 -16.34 11.82 10.13
C MET A 195 -15.93 10.43 10.59
N ALA A 196 -16.33 10.09 11.79
CA ALA A 196 -16.27 8.73 12.30
C ALA A 196 -17.61 8.29 12.88
N THR A 197 -17.91 6.98 12.77
CA THR A 197 -19.06 6.33 13.36
C THR A 197 -18.62 5.50 14.56
N LEU A 198 -19.40 5.54 15.63
CA LEU A 198 -19.25 4.67 16.80
C LEU A 198 -20.33 3.57 16.76
N ILE A 199 -19.88 2.32 16.88
CA ILE A 199 -20.75 1.14 16.90
C ILE A 199 -20.67 0.49 18.27
N ASP A 200 -21.81 0.16 18.85
CA ASP A 200 -21.94 -0.68 20.02
C ASP A 200 -21.91 -2.16 19.56
N PRO A 201 -20.85 -2.92 19.90
CA PRO A 201 -20.69 -4.28 19.40
C PRO A 201 -21.73 -5.26 19.98
N GLU A 202 -22.28 -5.00 21.16
CA GLU A 202 -23.32 -5.83 21.76
C GLU A 202 -24.67 -5.63 21.06
N LYS A 203 -25.03 -4.38 20.80
CA LYS A 203 -26.25 -4.03 20.06
C LYS A 203 -26.15 -4.24 18.57
N ARG A 204 -24.91 -4.33 18.05
CA ARG A 204 -24.61 -4.35 16.60
C ARG A 204 -25.26 -3.20 15.88
N ALA A 205 -25.11 -2.01 16.41
CA ALA A 205 -25.77 -0.81 15.94
C ALA A 205 -24.89 0.43 16.13
N THR A 206 -25.10 1.41 15.26
CA THR A 206 -24.48 2.74 15.40
C THR A 206 -25.06 3.45 16.63
N VAL A 207 -24.19 4.05 17.45
CA VAL A 207 -24.59 4.77 18.68
C VAL A 207 -24.19 6.24 18.66
N GLY A 208 -23.50 6.69 17.65
CA GLY A 208 -23.14 8.09 17.47
C GLY A 208 -22.12 8.31 16.38
N ASN A 209 -21.94 9.58 16.03
CA ASN A 209 -20.97 10.02 15.05
C ASN A 209 -20.07 11.11 15.66
N ILE A 210 -18.88 11.25 15.12
CA ILE A 210 -17.91 12.29 15.47
C ILE A 210 -17.54 13.02 14.19
N GLN A 211 -17.82 14.30 14.10
CA GLN A 211 -17.35 15.14 13.00
C GLN A 211 -15.86 15.37 13.14
N LEU A 212 -15.11 15.14 12.06
CA LEU A 212 -13.66 15.32 12.00
C LEU A 212 -13.33 16.59 11.19
N PRO A 213 -12.24 17.28 11.53
CA PRO A 213 -11.88 18.53 10.86
C PRO A 213 -11.16 18.33 9.52
N GLY A 214 -10.97 17.09 9.07
CA GLY A 214 -10.35 16.73 7.79
C GLY A 214 -10.57 15.25 7.45
N LYS A 215 -10.02 14.83 6.32
CA LYS A 215 -10.10 13.44 5.81
C LYS A 215 -9.35 12.48 6.74
N PRO A 216 -10.04 11.59 7.47
CA PRO A 216 -9.38 10.63 8.35
C PRO A 216 -8.70 9.52 7.55
N GLU A 217 -7.57 9.07 8.08
CA GLU A 217 -6.84 7.87 7.66
C GLU A 217 -6.75 6.90 8.85
N PHE A 218 -5.57 6.34 9.16
CA PHE A 218 -5.45 5.35 10.23
C PHE A 218 -5.50 6.00 11.63
N PRO A 219 -6.35 5.50 12.55
CA PRO A 219 -6.38 5.91 13.94
C PRO A 219 -5.53 4.99 14.82
N ALA A 220 -5.12 5.50 16.00
CA ALA A 220 -4.52 4.69 17.04
C ALA A 220 -4.98 5.13 18.44
N ILE A 221 -5.00 4.20 19.40
CA ILE A 221 -5.36 4.46 20.79
C ILE A 221 -4.09 4.63 21.61
N ASP A 222 -4.01 5.74 22.33
CA ASP A 222 -3.05 5.88 23.40
C ASP A 222 -3.59 5.26 24.69
N SER A 223 -3.07 4.09 25.05
CA SER A 223 -3.51 3.38 26.25
C SER A 223 -3.19 4.12 27.57
N GLY A 224 -2.24 5.07 27.53
CA GLY A 224 -1.89 5.88 28.68
C GLY A 224 -2.93 6.95 29.03
N SER A 225 -3.51 7.61 28.03
CA SER A 225 -4.57 8.63 28.23
C SER A 225 -5.97 8.10 27.98
N GLY A 226 -6.12 6.98 27.28
CA GLY A 226 -7.41 6.47 26.79
C GLY A 226 -7.97 7.24 25.60
N LEU A 227 -7.22 8.21 25.05
CA LEU A 227 -7.61 8.99 23.88
C LEU A 227 -7.33 8.24 22.59
N LEU A 228 -8.17 8.47 21.60
CA LEU A 228 -7.92 8.05 20.23
C LEU A 228 -7.26 9.21 19.47
N PHE A 229 -6.20 8.89 18.74
CA PHE A 229 -5.56 9.81 17.81
C PHE A 229 -5.89 9.42 16.38
N GLN A 230 -6.19 10.42 15.54
CA GLN A 230 -6.63 10.25 14.16
C GLN A 230 -5.77 11.10 13.23
N ASN A 231 -5.11 10.46 12.26
CA ASN A 231 -4.46 11.19 11.17
C ASN A 231 -5.50 11.84 10.26
N LEU A 232 -5.25 13.09 9.88
CA LEU A 232 -6.07 13.88 8.95
C LEU A 232 -5.21 14.18 7.72
N LYS A 233 -5.45 13.45 6.64
CA LYS A 233 -4.58 13.42 5.46
C LYS A 233 -4.49 14.75 4.72
N ASP A 234 -5.63 15.38 4.49
CA ASP A 234 -5.76 16.60 3.69
C ASP A 234 -5.30 17.86 4.41
N THR A 235 -5.35 17.88 5.75
CA THR A 235 -4.91 19.00 6.59
C THR A 235 -3.48 18.83 7.11
N ASN A 236 -2.86 17.64 6.93
CA ASN A 236 -1.54 17.30 7.48
C ASN A 236 -1.46 17.41 9.00
N GLU A 237 -2.49 16.96 9.69
CA GLU A 237 -2.66 17.09 11.13
C GLU A 237 -2.96 15.76 11.80
N VAL A 238 -2.88 15.77 13.11
CA VAL A 238 -3.43 14.73 13.98
C VAL A 238 -4.47 15.34 14.92
N ALA A 239 -5.61 14.67 15.07
CA ALA A 239 -6.65 15.03 16.01
C ALA A 239 -6.64 14.06 17.20
N ALA A 240 -6.83 14.59 18.41
CA ALA A 240 -7.15 13.81 19.60
C ALA A 240 -8.65 13.79 19.83
N ILE A 241 -9.19 12.59 20.04
CA ILE A 241 -10.64 12.35 20.15
C ILE A 241 -10.93 11.72 21.51
N ASP A 242 -11.84 12.31 22.24
CA ASP A 242 -12.49 11.67 23.38
C ASP A 242 -13.77 10.99 22.89
N VAL A 243 -13.74 9.65 22.84
CA VAL A 243 -14.86 8.85 22.33
C VAL A 243 -16.06 8.84 23.28
N HIS A 244 -15.87 9.08 24.59
CA HIS A 244 -16.97 9.20 25.55
C HIS A 244 -17.73 10.51 25.38
N GLN A 245 -16.99 11.61 25.11
CA GLN A 245 -17.58 12.90 24.80
C GLN A 245 -18.03 13.00 23.32
N ARG A 246 -17.58 12.05 22.47
CA ARG A 246 -17.82 12.04 21.02
C ARG A 246 -17.36 13.31 20.34
N SER A 247 -16.18 13.78 20.69
CA SER A 247 -15.67 15.07 20.21
C SER A 247 -14.17 15.06 20.01
N VAL A 248 -13.72 15.87 19.05
CA VAL A 248 -12.31 16.24 18.91
C VAL A 248 -11.99 17.24 20.03
N ILE A 249 -10.98 16.92 20.83
CA ILE A 249 -10.53 17.72 21.97
C ILE A 249 -9.19 18.41 21.74
N GLY A 250 -8.50 18.08 20.65
CA GLY A 250 -7.24 18.69 20.25
C GLY A 250 -6.91 18.40 18.80
N GLN A 251 -6.12 19.27 18.17
CA GLN A 251 -5.69 19.15 16.78
C GLN A 251 -4.34 19.84 16.61
N TRP A 252 -3.38 19.20 15.94
CA TRP A 252 -2.02 19.70 15.79
C TRP A 252 -1.42 19.35 14.44
N HIS A 253 -0.67 20.27 13.87
CA HIS A 253 0.07 20.05 12.64
C HIS A 253 1.22 19.05 12.82
N LEU A 254 1.37 18.17 11.87
CA LEU A 254 2.48 17.19 11.79
C LEU A 254 3.63 17.68 10.90
N ALA A 255 3.72 19.00 10.62
CA ALA A 255 4.77 19.54 9.76
C ALA A 255 6.17 19.02 10.14
N PRO A 256 6.99 18.54 9.17
CA PRO A 256 6.85 18.67 7.72
C PRO A 256 6.18 17.44 7.04
N CYS A 257 5.24 16.76 7.68
CA CYS A 257 4.48 15.65 7.11
C CYS A 257 3.53 16.14 6.01
N GLU A 258 3.47 15.42 4.90
CA GLU A 258 2.47 15.61 3.85
C GLU A 258 1.67 14.31 3.67
N GLY A 259 0.36 14.39 3.82
CA GLY A 259 -0.55 13.25 3.72
C GLY A 259 -0.28 12.17 4.78
N PRO A 260 -0.47 12.44 6.07
CA PRO A 260 -0.34 11.41 7.12
C PRO A 260 -1.33 10.28 6.87
N SER A 261 -0.83 9.03 6.85
CA SER A 261 -1.61 7.80 6.61
C SER A 261 -1.55 6.86 7.81
N GLY A 262 -0.63 5.90 7.85
CA GLY A 262 -0.49 4.98 8.98
C GLY A 262 -0.05 5.66 10.28
N MET A 263 -0.47 5.09 11.41
CA MET A 263 -0.15 5.58 12.75
C MET A 263 0.15 4.42 13.71
N ALA A 264 1.13 4.63 14.60
CA ALA A 264 1.38 3.78 15.76
C ALA A 264 1.74 4.65 16.97
N ILE A 265 1.53 4.14 18.18
CA ILE A 265 1.76 4.88 19.42
C ILE A 265 2.62 4.05 20.39
N ASP A 266 3.68 4.66 20.90
CA ASP A 266 4.37 4.26 22.12
C ASP A 266 3.76 5.03 23.29
N SER A 267 2.76 4.42 23.93
CA SER A 267 2.06 5.04 25.06
C SER A 267 2.94 5.18 26.30
N GLU A 268 3.98 4.35 26.46
CA GLU A 268 4.91 4.41 27.59
C GLU A 268 5.81 5.65 27.51
N GLN A 269 6.38 5.90 26.33
CA GLN A 269 7.25 7.03 26.09
C GLN A 269 6.51 8.26 25.56
N ARG A 270 5.17 8.18 25.44
CA ARG A 270 4.30 9.28 24.98
C ARG A 270 4.69 9.76 23.58
N ARG A 271 4.93 8.83 22.66
CA ARG A 271 5.32 9.13 21.27
C ARG A 271 4.32 8.57 20.28
N LEU A 272 3.94 9.38 19.31
CA LEU A 272 3.14 8.98 18.17
C LEU A 272 4.03 8.98 16.93
N PHE A 273 3.90 7.93 16.15
CA PHE A 273 4.59 7.71 14.88
C PHE A 273 3.57 7.81 13.75
N ALA A 274 3.71 8.77 12.86
CA ALA A 274 2.87 8.90 11.69
C ALA A 274 3.72 8.84 10.42
N VAL A 275 3.34 8.00 9.44
CA VAL A 275 3.96 7.98 8.14
C VAL A 275 3.25 8.93 7.19
N CYS A 276 4.02 9.58 6.32
CA CYS A 276 3.61 10.67 5.45
C CYS A 276 3.69 10.21 4.01
N SER A 277 2.55 9.81 3.44
CA SER A 277 2.48 9.20 2.10
C SER A 277 2.89 10.17 0.98
N GLY A 278 2.68 11.48 1.17
CA GLY A 278 2.98 12.51 0.18
C GLY A 278 4.46 12.85 0.04
N ASN A 279 5.28 12.66 1.09
CA ASN A 279 6.69 13.04 1.04
C ASN A 279 7.67 12.04 1.66
N ALA A 280 7.26 10.77 1.80
CA ALA A 280 8.10 9.64 2.21
C ALA A 280 8.84 9.88 3.55
N LYS A 281 8.12 10.33 4.56
CA LYS A 281 8.65 10.57 5.91
C LYS A 281 7.93 9.75 6.95
N LEU A 282 8.63 9.49 8.04
CA LEU A 282 8.06 9.21 9.34
C LEU A 282 8.25 10.45 10.21
N VAL A 283 7.20 10.92 10.86
CA VAL A 283 7.30 11.92 11.91
C VAL A 283 7.11 11.27 13.27
N VAL A 284 7.89 11.74 14.24
CA VAL A 284 7.74 11.40 15.65
C VAL A 284 7.15 12.59 16.38
N PHE A 285 5.95 12.41 16.94
CA PHE A 285 5.20 13.46 17.61
C PHE A 285 5.14 13.20 19.12
N ASP A 286 5.42 14.24 19.91
CA ASP A 286 5.36 14.21 21.37
C ASP A 286 3.91 14.46 21.82
N LEU A 287 3.29 13.46 22.44
CA LEU A 287 1.90 13.52 22.91
C LEU A 287 1.69 14.42 24.13
N GLU A 288 2.75 14.84 24.82
CA GLU A 288 2.67 15.73 25.97
C GLU A 288 2.90 17.19 25.58
N ARG A 289 3.92 17.41 24.71
CA ARG A 289 4.30 18.75 24.25
C ARG A 289 3.55 19.18 22.99
N HIS A 290 2.81 18.26 22.37
CA HIS A 290 2.00 18.46 21.16
C HIS A 290 2.83 19.04 19.99
N ARG A 291 3.99 18.46 19.71
CA ARG A 291 4.88 18.90 18.64
C ARG A 291 5.66 17.74 18.02
N VAL A 292 6.03 17.92 16.78
CA VAL A 292 6.99 17.02 16.11
C VAL A 292 8.36 17.19 16.75
N ILE A 293 9.01 16.07 17.12
CA ILE A 293 10.36 16.06 17.70
C ILE A 293 11.39 15.84 16.60
N THR A 294 11.16 14.88 15.72
CA THR A 294 12.07 14.53 14.64
C THR A 294 11.33 13.91 13.47
N THR A 295 12.02 13.84 12.33
CA THR A 295 11.53 13.21 11.12
C THR A 295 12.62 12.34 10.51
N LEU A 296 12.22 11.21 9.92
CA LEU A 296 13.13 10.29 9.23
C LEU A 296 12.62 10.05 7.81
N GLY A 297 13.55 9.83 6.86
CA GLY A 297 13.19 9.36 5.52
C GLY A 297 12.84 7.88 5.56
N VAL A 298 11.78 7.48 4.87
CA VAL A 298 11.31 6.10 4.76
C VAL A 298 11.04 5.75 3.29
N GLY A 299 10.68 4.51 3.00
CA GLY A 299 10.31 4.07 1.65
C GLY A 299 9.17 4.90 1.04
N GLY A 300 9.16 5.01 -0.29
CA GLY A 300 8.22 5.85 -1.01
C GLY A 300 6.76 5.41 -0.87
N GLY A 301 5.84 6.39 -0.68
CA GLY A 301 4.42 6.16 -0.48
C GLY A 301 4.12 5.28 0.75
N PRO A 302 4.66 5.61 1.93
CA PRO A 302 4.43 4.82 3.14
C PRO A 302 2.95 4.89 3.53
N ASP A 303 2.39 3.74 3.88
CA ASP A 303 0.96 3.61 4.18
C ASP A 303 0.70 3.00 5.54
N SER A 304 1.58 2.16 6.02
CA SER A 304 1.46 1.57 7.35
C SER A 304 2.72 1.71 8.19
N VAL A 305 2.53 1.73 9.49
CA VAL A 305 3.58 1.75 10.50
C VAL A 305 3.19 0.88 11.69
N ALA A 306 4.14 0.12 12.22
CA ALA A 306 3.99 -0.63 13.46
C ALA A 306 5.15 -0.32 14.41
N PHE A 307 4.86 -0.29 15.70
CA PHE A 307 5.86 -0.13 16.76
C PHE A 307 6.00 -1.42 17.57
N ASP A 308 7.19 -1.98 17.57
CA ASP A 308 7.56 -3.13 18.40
C ASP A 308 8.16 -2.64 19.73
N ARG A 309 7.33 -2.66 20.75
CA ARG A 309 7.73 -2.25 22.08
C ARG A 309 8.84 -3.14 22.69
N GLY A 310 8.85 -4.43 22.34
CA GLY A 310 9.84 -5.37 22.87
C GLY A 310 11.24 -5.12 22.35
N ASN A 311 11.37 -4.67 21.11
CA ASN A 311 12.63 -4.38 20.44
C ASN A 311 12.93 -2.88 20.31
N HIS A 312 12.00 -2.01 20.71
CA HIS A 312 12.03 -0.57 20.48
C HIS A 312 12.28 -0.24 19.00
N ARG A 313 11.55 -0.93 18.10
CA ARG A 313 11.68 -0.76 16.65
C ARG A 313 10.38 -0.30 16.02
N ILE A 314 10.52 0.56 15.03
CA ILE A 314 9.43 1.01 14.18
C ILE A 314 9.65 0.40 12.80
N TYR A 315 8.59 -0.15 12.23
CA TYR A 315 8.58 -0.72 10.88
C TYR A 315 7.57 0.05 10.05
N THR A 316 7.98 0.47 8.85
CA THR A 316 7.07 1.11 7.88
C THR A 316 7.06 0.32 6.59
N ALA A 317 5.92 0.27 5.90
CA ALA A 317 5.82 -0.29 4.56
C ALA A 317 5.26 0.76 3.60
N GLY A 318 5.83 0.82 2.40
CA GLY A 318 5.46 1.82 1.39
C GLY A 318 5.20 1.23 0.01
N ARG A 319 4.32 1.88 -0.76
CA ARG A 319 3.87 1.44 -2.09
C ARG A 319 4.99 1.27 -3.11
N ALA A 320 6.12 1.96 -2.92
CA ALA A 320 7.33 1.75 -3.72
C ALA A 320 7.96 0.35 -3.53
N GLY A 321 7.49 -0.44 -2.55
CA GLY A 321 7.98 -1.76 -2.24
C GLY A 321 9.18 -1.72 -1.32
N GLU A 322 9.11 -0.95 -0.25
CA GLU A 322 10.17 -0.83 0.73
C GLU A 322 9.63 -0.93 2.16
N ILE A 323 10.34 -1.72 2.98
CA ILE A 323 10.18 -1.73 4.43
C ILE A 323 11.34 -0.93 5.02
N THR A 324 11.05 0.08 5.82
CA THR A 324 12.10 0.77 6.60
C THR A 324 12.04 0.31 8.05
N VAL A 325 13.20 -0.07 8.58
CA VAL A 325 13.39 -0.49 9.97
C VAL A 325 14.10 0.62 10.72
N ILE A 326 13.48 1.13 11.77
CA ILE A 326 13.98 2.25 12.56
C ILE A 326 14.13 1.81 14.01
N GLN A 327 15.25 2.16 14.64
CA GLN A 327 15.47 1.98 16.07
C GLN A 327 15.08 3.24 16.82
N GLN A 328 14.31 3.08 17.87
CA GLN A 328 14.15 4.06 18.93
C GLN A 328 15.25 3.79 19.96
N ASP A 329 16.27 4.64 20.01
CA ASP A 329 17.36 4.49 21.00
C ASP A 329 16.91 5.06 22.36
N ASP A 330 16.11 6.11 22.35
CA ASP A 330 15.38 6.69 23.48
C ASP A 330 14.18 7.51 22.94
N PRO A 331 13.33 8.14 23.78
CA PRO A 331 12.14 8.86 23.31
C PRO A 331 12.41 10.00 22.33
N ASP A 332 13.60 10.55 22.30
CA ASP A 332 13.94 11.71 21.46
C ASP A 332 14.95 11.35 20.33
N ASN A 333 15.56 10.16 20.34
CA ASN A 333 16.60 9.75 19.41
C ASN A 333 16.21 8.50 18.62
N TYR A 334 16.26 8.62 17.29
CA TYR A 334 15.86 7.60 16.34
C TYR A 334 16.87 7.49 15.20
N ARG A 335 17.09 6.28 14.69
CA ARG A 335 17.97 6.03 13.53
C ARG A 335 17.42 4.94 12.63
N VAL A 336 17.54 5.14 11.33
CA VAL A 336 17.23 4.11 10.34
C VAL A 336 18.29 3.01 10.44
N LEU A 337 17.85 1.77 10.63
CA LEU A 337 18.71 0.59 10.68
C LEU A 337 18.92 0.00 9.29
N ASP A 338 17.83 -0.09 8.51
CA ASP A 338 17.83 -0.74 7.19
C ASP A 338 16.63 -0.31 6.36
N GLN A 339 16.77 -0.46 5.02
CA GLN A 339 15.69 -0.37 4.06
C GLN A 339 15.68 -1.64 3.21
N ILE A 340 14.61 -2.41 3.30
CA ILE A 340 14.47 -3.71 2.67
C ILE A 340 13.58 -3.54 1.46
N HIS A 341 14.13 -3.77 0.27
CA HIS A 341 13.34 -3.81 -0.96
C HIS A 341 12.49 -5.06 -0.98
N THR A 342 11.20 -4.89 -1.19
CA THR A 342 10.20 -5.92 -1.28
C THR A 342 9.63 -5.97 -2.70
N HIS A 343 8.35 -5.66 -2.88
CA HIS A 343 7.70 -5.63 -4.18
C HIS A 343 6.81 -4.38 -4.27
N TYR A 344 6.73 -3.78 -5.45
CA TYR A 344 5.84 -2.66 -5.70
C TYR A 344 4.39 -3.00 -5.26
N GLY A 345 3.78 -2.11 -4.49
CA GLY A 345 2.45 -2.30 -3.91
C GLY A 345 2.43 -3.03 -2.56
N ALA A 346 3.57 -3.48 -2.02
CA ALA A 346 3.66 -4.02 -0.66
C ALA A 346 3.67 -2.87 0.35
N HIS A 347 2.50 -2.34 0.73
CA HIS A 347 2.36 -1.09 1.48
C HIS A 347 1.72 -1.21 2.85
N THR A 348 1.06 -2.34 3.14
CA THR A 348 0.46 -2.58 4.44
C THR A 348 1.20 -3.67 5.21
N LEU A 349 1.36 -3.47 6.50
CA LEU A 349 1.98 -4.41 7.41
C LEU A 349 1.28 -4.46 8.76
N THR A 350 1.48 -5.56 9.47
CA THR A 350 1.15 -5.69 10.89
C THR A 350 2.28 -6.38 11.65
N LEU A 351 2.32 -6.19 12.96
CA LEU A 351 3.29 -6.78 13.89
C LEU A 351 2.59 -7.74 14.83
N ASP A 352 3.16 -8.93 14.99
CA ASP A 352 2.87 -9.79 16.15
C ASP A 352 3.76 -9.39 17.32
N PRO A 353 3.20 -8.78 18.37
CA PRO A 353 3.99 -8.30 19.51
C PRO A 353 4.58 -9.43 20.38
N VAL A 354 4.14 -10.67 20.18
CA VAL A 354 4.60 -11.83 20.94
C VAL A 354 5.82 -12.49 20.29
N SER A 355 5.74 -12.73 18.98
CA SER A 355 6.85 -13.32 18.21
C SER A 355 7.80 -12.30 17.60
N HIS A 356 7.47 -11.02 17.64
CA HIS A 356 8.19 -9.91 16.98
C HIS A 356 8.31 -10.09 15.46
N ARG A 357 7.37 -10.83 14.85
CA ARG A 357 7.25 -10.98 13.40
C ARG A 357 6.47 -9.84 12.81
N ILE A 358 6.89 -9.40 11.63
CA ILE A 358 6.10 -8.51 10.80
C ILE A 358 5.55 -9.28 9.59
N PHE A 359 4.31 -8.99 9.25
CA PHE A 359 3.59 -9.54 8.11
C PHE A 359 3.29 -8.41 7.14
N VAL A 360 3.70 -8.57 5.89
CA VAL A 360 3.58 -7.54 4.85
C VAL A 360 2.75 -8.06 3.70
N ALA A 361 1.68 -7.36 3.36
CA ALA A 361 0.79 -7.73 2.27
C ALA A 361 1.36 -7.32 0.91
N TYR A 362 1.39 -8.27 -0.03
CA TYR A 362 1.83 -8.06 -1.40
C TYR A 362 0.64 -8.07 -2.35
N ALA A 363 0.45 -6.99 -3.09
CA ALA A 363 -0.46 -6.97 -4.23
C ALA A 363 0.01 -7.96 -5.31
N SER A 364 -0.91 -8.46 -6.11
CA SER A 364 -0.61 -9.43 -7.16
C SER A 364 -1.42 -9.17 -8.42
N LEU A 365 -0.73 -9.16 -9.57
CA LEU A 365 -1.32 -9.15 -10.90
C LEU A 365 -1.14 -10.53 -11.53
N LEU A 366 -2.25 -11.20 -11.89
CA LEU A 366 -2.26 -12.53 -12.53
C LEU A 366 -1.64 -13.68 -11.73
N ALA A 367 -1.12 -13.44 -10.53
CA ALA A 367 -0.52 -14.44 -9.65
C ALA A 367 -1.29 -14.56 -8.33
N HIS A 368 -0.82 -15.40 -7.42
CA HIS A 368 -1.39 -15.49 -6.08
C HIS A 368 -0.91 -14.32 -5.21
N PRO A 369 -1.81 -13.62 -4.51
CA PRO A 369 -1.42 -12.65 -3.50
C PRO A 369 -0.68 -13.35 -2.36
N ARG A 370 0.20 -12.62 -1.65
CA ARG A 370 1.12 -13.20 -0.67
C ARG A 370 1.26 -12.32 0.56
N ILE A 371 1.57 -12.96 1.66
CA ILE A 371 2.04 -12.28 2.87
C ILE A 371 3.51 -12.65 3.06
N ALA A 372 4.39 -11.68 2.99
CA ALA A 372 5.78 -11.85 3.37
C ALA A 372 5.93 -11.79 4.89
N VAL A 373 6.69 -12.71 5.46
CA VAL A 373 6.92 -12.81 6.90
C VAL A 373 8.38 -12.56 7.21
N PHE A 374 8.62 -11.67 8.16
CA PHE A 374 9.96 -11.34 8.62
C PHE A 374 10.02 -11.42 10.15
N SER A 375 11.19 -11.80 10.67
CA SER A 375 11.53 -11.69 12.08
C SER A 375 12.77 -10.83 12.30
N ALA A 376 12.97 -10.29 13.49
CA ALA A 376 14.20 -9.61 13.84
C ALA A 376 15.40 -10.57 13.69
N ALA A 377 16.47 -10.13 13.04
CA ALA A 377 17.71 -10.91 12.98
C ALA A 377 18.30 -11.02 14.38
N ARG A 378 18.79 -12.22 14.73
CA ARG A 378 19.41 -12.54 16.03
C ARG A 378 20.81 -11.96 16.13
#